data_03965aab7b35a06c60d6d27eeca24725
#
_entry.id   03965aab7b35a06c60d6d27eeca24725
#
_cell.length_a   1.000
_cell.length_b   1.000
_cell.length_c   1.000
_cell.angle_alpha   90.00
_cell.angle_beta   90.00
_cell.angle_gamma   90.00
#
_symmetry.space_group_name_H-M   'P 1'
#
loop_
_entity.id
_entity.type
_entity.pdbx_description
1 polymer ?
#
loop_
_entity_poly.entity_id
_entity_poly.type
_entity_poly.pdbx_seq_one_letter_code
_entity_poly.pdbx_strand_id
1 'polypeptide(L)'
;MAANPHRASRGGILDIIDVILAGHRALLNASLTLPAPLHTLFASERGAAIPLPPRLARLYGSFHLRAPRSGHHVFGNFVSTLDGVVSLGSRGHSGGGDISGFSAQDRMVMGMLRAVADVVIVGSGTLAADPEHVWTPASVYPELASDYRRLRRVLGNGEAAMNVVVSATGNIDLRLPVFASGLVPALILTTPAGARRLGKRRP
;
A
#
# COMPACT_ATOMS: atom_id res chain seq x y z
N MET A 1 28.00 -58.65 24.09
CA MET A 1 26.91 -58.23 23.20
C MET A 1 26.77 -56.72 23.35
N ALA A 2 27.31 -55.96 22.41
CA ALA A 2 27.33 -54.51 22.44
C ALA A 2 26.22 -54.00 21.51
N ALA A 3 25.32 -53.17 22.03
CA ALA A 3 24.27 -52.50 21.28
C ALA A 3 24.83 -51.27 20.56
N ASN A 4 24.53 -51.14 19.30
CA ASN A 4 24.94 -50.10 18.37
C ASN A 4 23.96 -48.89 18.47
N PRO A 5 24.45 -47.67 18.81
CA PRO A 5 23.62 -46.46 18.82
C PRO A 5 23.93 -45.56 17.60
N HIS A 6 23.45 -45.86 16.43
CA HIS A 6 23.42 -44.87 15.33
C HIS A 6 22.20 -45.15 14.43
N ARG A 7 21.05 -44.60 14.84
CA ARG A 7 19.95 -44.34 13.95
C ARG A 7 19.62 -42.86 14.06
N ALA A 8 20.40 -42.01 13.33
CA ALA A 8 20.12 -40.59 13.20
C ALA A 8 18.84 -40.46 12.37
N SER A 9 17.90 -39.70 12.92
CA SER A 9 16.60 -39.41 12.32
C SER A 9 16.78 -38.53 11.06
N ARG A 10 16.33 -39.02 9.93
CA ARG A 10 16.26 -38.28 8.64
C ARG A 10 14.97 -37.46 8.51
N GLY A 11 14.32 -37.09 9.62
CA GLY A 11 13.02 -36.43 9.60
C GLY A 11 13.05 -34.88 9.43
N GLY A 12 14.16 -34.22 9.82
CA GLY A 12 14.08 -32.77 10.04
C GLY A 12 14.15 -31.85 8.80
N ILE A 13 14.71 -32.32 7.68
CA ILE A 13 14.89 -31.46 6.48
C ILE A 13 13.71 -31.59 5.51
N LEU A 14 13.11 -32.77 5.40
CA LEU A 14 11.93 -32.98 4.56
C LEU A 14 10.71 -32.23 5.11
N ASP A 15 10.53 -32.17 6.43
CA ASP A 15 9.42 -31.43 7.04
C ASP A 15 9.51 -29.90 6.81
N ILE A 16 10.72 -29.33 6.78
CA ILE A 16 10.89 -27.89 6.50
C ILE A 16 10.59 -27.58 5.03
N ILE A 17 10.99 -28.44 4.11
CA ILE A 17 10.71 -28.27 2.68
C ILE A 17 9.21 -28.42 2.41
N ASP A 18 8.54 -29.35 3.05
CA ASP A 18 7.08 -29.53 2.91
C ASP A 18 6.29 -28.36 3.51
N VAL A 19 6.74 -27.77 4.61
CA VAL A 19 6.14 -26.54 5.18
C VAL A 19 6.36 -25.34 4.26
N ILE A 20 7.54 -25.19 3.66
CA ILE A 20 7.83 -24.12 2.70
C ILE A 20 7.03 -24.31 1.41
N LEU A 21 6.93 -25.54 0.90
CA LEU A 21 6.14 -25.85 -0.30
C LEU A 21 4.63 -25.77 -0.05
N ALA A 22 4.16 -26.13 1.14
CA ALA A 22 2.77 -25.93 1.55
C ALA A 22 2.44 -24.44 1.71
N GLY A 23 3.36 -23.66 2.29
CA GLY A 23 3.24 -22.20 2.36
C GLY A 23 3.24 -21.56 0.97
N HIS A 24 4.12 -21.97 0.06
CA HIS A 24 4.13 -21.52 -1.35
C HIS A 24 2.90 -21.99 -2.14
N ARG A 25 2.42 -23.22 -1.92
CA ARG A 25 1.16 -23.69 -2.51
C ARG A 25 -0.06 -22.98 -1.93
N ALA A 26 -0.06 -22.66 -0.65
CA ALA A 26 -1.13 -21.85 -0.05
C ALA A 26 -1.12 -20.41 -0.60
N LEU A 27 0.06 -19.82 -0.87
CA LEU A 27 0.20 -18.54 -1.55
C LEU A 27 -0.15 -18.60 -3.04
N LEU A 28 0.14 -19.73 -3.73
CA LEU A 28 -0.21 -19.94 -5.14
C LEU A 28 -1.68 -20.36 -5.31
N ASN A 29 -2.27 -21.01 -4.29
CA ASN A 29 -3.67 -21.40 -4.24
C ASN A 29 -4.55 -20.45 -3.44
N ALA A 30 -4.01 -19.37 -2.88
CA ALA A 30 -4.80 -18.18 -2.57
C ALA A 30 -5.36 -17.72 -3.93
N SER A 31 -6.46 -18.34 -4.29
CA SER A 31 -7.23 -18.07 -5.49
C SER A 31 -7.26 -16.54 -5.64
N LEU A 32 -6.84 -16.03 -6.80
CA LEU A 32 -6.90 -14.62 -7.16
C LEU A 32 -8.38 -14.19 -7.28
N THR A 33 -9.16 -14.53 -6.26
CA THR A 33 -10.56 -14.15 -6.18
C THR A 33 -10.61 -12.68 -5.84
N LEU A 34 -11.03 -11.91 -6.82
CA LEU A 34 -11.34 -10.50 -6.61
C LEU A 34 -12.36 -10.38 -5.46
N PRO A 35 -12.34 -9.30 -4.69
CA PRO A 35 -13.32 -9.07 -3.64
C PRO A 35 -14.72 -8.96 -4.24
N ALA A 36 -15.73 -9.18 -3.42
CA ALA A 36 -17.10 -8.88 -3.82
C ALA A 36 -17.23 -7.39 -4.17
N PRO A 37 -18.09 -7.05 -5.15
CA PRO A 37 -18.37 -5.65 -5.47
C PRO A 37 -18.87 -4.89 -4.24
N LEU A 38 -18.51 -3.60 -4.17
CA LEU A 38 -19.03 -2.71 -3.14
C LEU A 38 -20.51 -2.42 -3.38
N HIS A 39 -21.28 -2.38 -2.30
CA HIS A 39 -22.66 -1.89 -2.35
C HIS A 39 -22.67 -0.37 -2.25
N THR A 40 -23.19 0.29 -3.27
CA THR A 40 -23.37 1.74 -3.25
C THR A 40 -24.58 2.09 -2.38
N LEU A 41 -24.34 2.64 -1.20
CA LEU A 41 -25.42 3.15 -0.33
C LEU A 41 -25.85 4.54 -0.71
N PHE A 42 -24.93 5.35 -1.21
CA PHE A 42 -25.19 6.71 -1.68
C PHE A 42 -24.16 7.08 -2.74
N ALA A 43 -24.61 7.63 -3.86
CA ALA A 43 -23.77 8.17 -4.91
C ALA A 43 -24.11 9.65 -5.15
N SER A 44 -23.12 10.52 -5.04
CA SER A 44 -23.23 11.89 -5.55
C SER A 44 -22.60 11.94 -6.93
N GLU A 45 -23.40 11.97 -7.98
CA GLU A 45 -22.92 12.08 -9.36
C GLU A 45 -22.44 13.49 -9.73
N ARG A 46 -22.03 14.27 -8.71
CA ARG A 46 -21.53 15.62 -8.92
C ARG A 46 -20.06 15.58 -9.34
N GLY A 47 -19.76 16.18 -10.48
CA GLY A 47 -18.41 16.28 -11.03
C GLY A 47 -18.20 15.41 -12.26
N ALA A 48 -16.97 15.42 -12.77
CA ALA A 48 -16.60 14.61 -13.91
C ALA A 48 -16.48 13.12 -13.52
N ALA A 49 -17.08 12.24 -14.32
CA ALA A 49 -16.90 10.81 -14.15
C ALA A 49 -15.45 10.41 -14.49
N ILE A 50 -14.82 9.66 -13.62
CA ILE A 50 -13.52 9.07 -13.87
C ILE A 50 -13.73 7.77 -14.66
N PRO A 51 -13.11 7.60 -15.83
CA PRO A 51 -13.30 6.43 -16.67
C PRO A 51 -12.56 5.21 -16.09
N LEU A 52 -13.21 4.52 -15.17
CA LEU A 52 -12.63 3.33 -14.53
C LEU A 52 -12.49 2.17 -15.53
N PRO A 53 -11.39 1.42 -15.52
CA PRO A 53 -11.28 0.14 -16.21
C PRO A 53 -12.42 -0.81 -15.83
N PRO A 54 -12.87 -1.71 -16.74
CA PRO A 54 -14.09 -2.51 -16.52
C PRO A 54 -14.11 -3.33 -15.24
N ARG A 55 -12.97 -3.88 -14.82
CA ARG A 55 -12.88 -4.65 -13.56
C ARG A 55 -13.04 -3.74 -12.35
N LEU A 56 -12.41 -2.56 -12.34
CA LEU A 56 -12.58 -1.57 -11.28
C LEU A 56 -14.00 -1.02 -11.24
N ALA A 57 -14.59 -0.70 -12.40
CA ALA A 57 -15.98 -0.24 -12.47
C ALA A 57 -16.96 -1.28 -11.89
N ARG A 58 -16.75 -2.56 -12.19
CA ARG A 58 -17.59 -3.65 -11.64
C ARG A 58 -17.47 -3.78 -10.13
N LEU A 59 -16.25 -3.57 -9.56
CA LEU A 59 -15.99 -3.74 -8.15
C LEU A 59 -16.37 -2.51 -7.32
N TYR A 60 -16.12 -1.32 -7.86
CA TYR A 60 -16.30 -0.05 -7.15
C TYR A 60 -17.61 0.66 -7.51
N GLY A 61 -18.12 0.50 -8.74
CA GLY A 61 -19.21 1.28 -9.27
C GLY A 61 -18.72 2.50 -10.05
N SER A 62 -19.34 3.66 -9.86
CA SER A 62 -18.97 4.92 -10.50
C SER A 62 -18.12 5.78 -9.57
N PHE A 63 -17.15 6.50 -10.13
CA PHE A 63 -16.30 7.42 -9.38
C PHE A 63 -16.32 8.80 -10.05
N HIS A 64 -16.65 9.83 -9.28
CA HIS A 64 -16.78 11.19 -9.77
C HIS A 64 -15.89 12.13 -8.96
N LEU A 65 -15.18 13.03 -9.62
CA LEU A 65 -14.42 14.10 -8.99
C LEU A 65 -14.98 15.46 -9.42
N ARG A 66 -15.31 16.30 -8.45
CA ARG A 66 -15.70 17.68 -8.74
C ARG A 66 -14.49 18.46 -9.25
N ALA A 67 -14.71 19.43 -10.13
CA ALA A 67 -13.66 20.38 -10.44
C ALA A 67 -13.20 21.09 -9.15
N PRO A 68 -11.89 21.11 -8.87
CA PRO A 68 -11.39 21.74 -7.66
C PRO A 68 -11.57 23.26 -7.71
N ARG A 69 -11.92 23.87 -6.59
CA ARG A 69 -12.03 25.34 -6.50
C ARG A 69 -10.68 26.04 -6.62
N SER A 70 -9.59 25.36 -6.29
CA SER A 70 -8.22 25.89 -6.23
C SER A 70 -7.24 25.23 -7.22
N GLY A 71 -7.73 24.48 -8.20
CA GLY A 71 -6.86 23.73 -9.13
C GLY A 71 -6.33 22.40 -8.59
N HIS A 72 -6.55 22.07 -7.30
CA HIS A 72 -6.10 20.79 -6.71
C HIS A 72 -7.24 20.06 -6.00
N HIS A 73 -7.21 18.74 -6.06
CA HIS A 73 -7.97 17.85 -5.19
C HIS A 73 -7.06 17.31 -4.09
N VAL A 74 -7.52 17.43 -2.86
CA VAL A 74 -6.89 16.74 -1.73
C VAL A 74 -7.95 15.84 -1.11
N PHE A 75 -7.65 14.55 -1.00
CA PHE A 75 -8.49 13.60 -0.29
C PHE A 75 -7.65 12.78 0.68
N GLY A 76 -8.21 12.56 1.87
CA GLY A 76 -7.68 11.66 2.87
C GLY A 76 -8.37 10.30 2.77
N ASN A 77 -7.61 9.23 2.95
CA ASN A 77 -8.13 7.88 3.08
C ASN A 77 -7.74 7.33 4.45
N PHE A 78 -8.74 7.09 5.27
CA PHE A 78 -8.59 6.55 6.62
C PHE A 78 -9.62 5.44 6.84
N VAL A 79 -9.18 4.37 7.48
CA VAL A 79 -10.07 3.38 8.07
C VAL A 79 -10.14 3.62 9.56
N SER A 80 -11.32 3.52 10.13
CA SER A 80 -11.54 3.63 11.58
C SER A 80 -12.50 2.56 12.06
N THR A 81 -12.38 2.19 13.33
CA THR A 81 -13.44 1.47 14.04
C THR A 81 -14.66 2.38 14.26
N LEU A 82 -15.79 1.80 14.67
CA LEU A 82 -17.01 2.58 14.95
C LEU A 82 -16.84 3.59 16.08
N ASP A 83 -15.95 3.31 17.02
CA ASP A 83 -15.58 4.21 18.13
C ASP A 83 -14.43 5.16 17.80
N GLY A 84 -13.99 5.21 16.52
CA GLY A 84 -13.07 6.22 16.00
C GLY A 84 -11.58 5.88 16.12
N VAL A 85 -11.20 4.65 16.47
CA VAL A 85 -9.80 4.23 16.50
C VAL A 85 -9.29 4.06 15.07
N VAL A 86 -8.21 4.76 14.72
CA VAL A 86 -7.56 4.72 13.39
C VAL A 86 -6.22 3.99 13.39
N SER A 87 -5.67 3.70 14.56
CA SER A 87 -4.44 2.93 14.76
C SER A 87 -4.42 2.35 16.16
N LEU A 88 -3.94 1.12 16.30
CA LEU A 88 -3.76 0.50 17.62
C LEU A 88 -2.56 1.08 18.38
N GLY A 89 -1.70 1.86 17.70
CA GLY A 89 -0.57 2.57 18.31
C GLY A 89 0.51 1.64 18.91
N SER A 90 0.42 0.34 18.69
CA SER A 90 1.38 -0.64 19.18
C SER A 90 2.40 -1.01 18.10
N ARG A 91 3.60 -1.42 18.52
CA ARG A 91 4.67 -1.80 17.60
C ARG A 91 4.22 -2.97 16.73
N GLY A 92 4.34 -2.82 15.40
CA GLY A 92 3.91 -3.82 14.42
C GLY A 92 2.40 -3.80 14.12
N HIS A 93 1.61 -3.01 14.84
CA HIS A 93 0.15 -2.91 14.70
C HIS A 93 -0.31 -1.45 14.58
N SER A 94 0.44 -0.63 13.84
CA SER A 94 0.14 0.79 13.65
C SER A 94 -0.55 1.09 12.32
N GLY A 95 -0.71 0.08 11.46
CA GLY A 95 -1.29 0.21 10.13
C GLY A 95 -2.81 0.12 10.13
N GLY A 96 -3.45 0.68 9.10
CA GLY A 96 -4.90 0.56 8.88
C GLY A 96 -5.37 -0.87 8.61
N GLY A 97 -4.47 -1.77 8.22
CA GLY A 97 -4.78 -3.18 8.01
C GLY A 97 -5.35 -3.86 9.25
N ASP A 98 -4.77 -3.59 10.43
CA ASP A 98 -5.28 -4.13 11.71
C ASP A 98 -6.69 -3.64 12.02
N ILE A 99 -7.02 -2.42 11.62
CA ILE A 99 -8.36 -1.82 11.82
C ILE A 99 -9.36 -2.38 10.83
N SER A 100 -8.97 -2.54 9.54
CA SER A 100 -9.86 -3.05 8.49
C SER A 100 -9.97 -4.58 8.46
N GLY A 101 -9.24 -5.31 9.33
CA GLY A 101 -9.10 -6.75 9.24
C GLY A 101 -8.49 -7.21 7.92
N PHE A 102 -7.59 -6.42 7.36
CA PHE A 102 -6.96 -6.63 6.04
C PHE A 102 -7.97 -6.77 4.90
N SER A 103 -9.09 -6.05 4.98
CA SER A 103 -10.17 -6.07 4.00
C SER A 103 -9.64 -5.87 2.57
N ALA A 104 -9.98 -6.81 1.68
CA ALA A 104 -9.61 -6.74 0.27
C ALA A 104 -10.30 -5.54 -0.44
N GLN A 105 -11.53 -5.21 -0.04
CA GLN A 105 -12.25 -4.04 -0.56
C GLN A 105 -11.57 -2.74 -0.16
N ASP A 106 -11.18 -2.58 1.10
CA ASP A 106 -10.44 -1.41 1.58
C ASP A 106 -9.12 -1.24 0.83
N ARG A 107 -8.33 -2.31 0.69
CA ARG A 107 -7.08 -2.31 -0.07
C ARG A 107 -7.28 -1.99 -1.54
N MET A 108 -8.33 -2.51 -2.18
CA MET A 108 -8.70 -2.21 -3.56
C MET A 108 -9.03 -0.72 -3.74
N VAL A 109 -9.83 -0.14 -2.84
CA VAL A 109 -10.16 1.30 -2.85
C VAL A 109 -8.91 2.14 -2.67
N MET A 110 -8.05 1.80 -1.70
CA MET A 110 -6.77 2.48 -1.47
C MET A 110 -5.88 2.44 -2.73
N GLY A 111 -5.80 1.29 -3.41
CA GLY A 111 -5.07 1.15 -4.68
C GLY A 111 -5.65 2.03 -5.78
N MET A 112 -6.98 2.10 -5.89
CA MET A 112 -7.67 2.96 -6.85
C MET A 112 -7.39 4.46 -6.58
N LEU A 113 -7.48 4.91 -5.34
CA LEU A 113 -7.20 6.29 -4.95
C LEU A 113 -5.74 6.66 -5.25
N ARG A 114 -4.79 5.77 -4.97
CA ARG A 114 -3.38 5.97 -5.36
C ARG A 114 -3.18 5.99 -6.89
N ALA A 115 -4.00 5.24 -7.64
CA ALA A 115 -3.94 5.25 -9.10
C ALA A 115 -4.46 6.57 -9.70
N VAL A 116 -5.41 7.23 -9.06
CA VAL A 116 -5.93 8.54 -9.48
C VAL A 116 -4.99 9.67 -9.09
N ALA A 117 -4.27 9.55 -7.97
CA ALA A 117 -3.43 10.60 -7.43
C ALA A 117 -2.19 10.87 -8.28
N ASP A 118 -1.79 12.15 -8.39
CA ASP A 118 -0.48 12.59 -8.88
C ASP A 118 0.58 12.50 -7.78
N VAL A 119 0.15 12.73 -6.53
CA VAL A 119 1.01 12.76 -5.35
C VAL A 119 0.36 11.97 -4.22
N VAL A 120 1.15 11.13 -3.56
CA VAL A 120 0.79 10.45 -2.31
C VAL A 120 1.63 11.05 -1.18
N ILE A 121 0.96 11.63 -0.18
CA ILE A 121 1.63 12.28 0.96
C ILE A 121 1.51 11.38 2.19
N VAL A 122 2.63 11.10 2.83
CA VAL A 122 2.69 10.31 4.07
C VAL A 122 3.56 10.99 5.12
N GLY A 123 3.25 10.77 6.38
CA GLY A 123 4.08 11.22 7.50
C GLY A 123 5.28 10.30 7.73
N SER A 124 6.36 10.87 8.29
CA SER A 124 7.53 10.07 8.68
C SER A 124 7.21 9.02 9.77
N GLY A 125 6.15 9.20 10.54
CA GLY A 125 5.66 8.18 11.47
C GLY A 125 5.11 6.95 10.74
N THR A 126 4.32 7.16 9.68
CA THR A 126 3.81 6.08 8.82
C THR A 126 4.96 5.34 8.13
N LEU A 127 5.96 6.08 7.61
CA LEU A 127 7.16 5.49 7.03
C LEU A 127 7.95 4.65 8.06
N ALA A 128 8.03 5.11 9.30
CA ALA A 128 8.73 4.36 10.36
C ALA A 128 7.98 3.10 10.79
N ALA A 129 6.64 3.11 10.70
CA ALA A 129 5.80 1.95 11.01
C ALA A 129 5.86 0.86 9.93
N ASP A 130 6.06 1.26 8.66
CA ASP A 130 6.17 0.34 7.51
C ASP A 130 7.31 0.80 6.58
N PRO A 131 8.57 0.57 6.97
CA PRO A 131 9.75 1.09 6.28
C PRO A 131 9.98 0.51 4.89
N GLU A 132 9.50 -0.71 4.65
CA GLU A 132 9.64 -1.40 3.35
C GLU A 132 8.57 -0.98 2.33
N HIS A 133 7.57 -0.22 2.75
CA HIS A 133 6.46 0.14 1.89
C HIS A 133 6.83 1.25 0.88
N VAL A 134 6.40 1.05 -0.37
CA VAL A 134 6.37 2.07 -1.42
C VAL A 134 4.93 2.32 -1.79
N TRP A 135 4.45 3.56 -1.67
CA TRP A 135 3.03 3.90 -1.80
C TRP A 135 2.58 3.93 -3.26
N THR A 136 2.61 2.76 -3.91
CA THR A 136 2.05 2.53 -5.25
C THR A 136 0.66 1.90 -5.16
N PRO A 137 -0.16 1.95 -6.21
CA PRO A 137 -1.42 1.20 -6.25
C PRO A 137 -1.19 -0.31 -6.11
N ALA A 138 -0.19 -0.84 -6.79
CA ALA A 138 0.10 -2.27 -6.83
C ALA A 138 0.69 -2.81 -5.51
N SER A 139 1.36 -1.97 -4.71
CA SER A 139 1.91 -2.40 -3.42
C SER A 139 0.82 -2.74 -2.40
N VAL A 140 -0.34 -2.10 -2.52
CA VAL A 140 -1.44 -2.33 -1.57
C VAL A 140 -2.42 -3.39 -2.07
N TYR A 141 -2.65 -3.48 -3.39
CA TYR A 141 -3.53 -4.49 -3.98
C TYR A 141 -3.02 -4.94 -5.34
N PRO A 142 -2.08 -5.89 -5.40
CA PRO A 142 -1.41 -6.31 -6.63
C PRO A 142 -2.33 -6.99 -7.65
N GLU A 143 -3.44 -7.59 -7.21
CA GLU A 143 -4.40 -8.30 -8.06
C GLU A 143 -5.03 -7.42 -9.14
N LEU A 144 -5.06 -6.11 -8.93
CA LEU A 144 -5.55 -5.11 -9.88
C LEU A 144 -4.45 -4.20 -10.44
N ALA A 145 -3.19 -4.60 -10.35
CA ALA A 145 -2.06 -3.77 -10.80
C ALA A 145 -2.17 -3.33 -12.27
N SER A 146 -2.67 -4.20 -13.16
CA SER A 146 -2.90 -3.88 -14.58
C SER A 146 -4.01 -2.85 -14.78
N ASP A 147 -5.08 -2.95 -14.00
CA ASP A 147 -6.21 -2.02 -14.04
C ASP A 147 -5.80 -0.64 -13.52
N TYR A 148 -5.01 -0.59 -12.44
CA TYR A 148 -4.47 0.66 -11.90
C TYR A 148 -3.54 1.36 -12.90
N ARG A 149 -2.64 0.63 -13.56
CA ARG A 149 -1.79 1.19 -14.63
C ARG A 149 -2.63 1.71 -15.80
N ARG A 150 -3.68 0.97 -16.20
CA ARG A 150 -4.62 1.42 -17.24
C ARG A 150 -5.34 2.70 -16.83
N LEU A 151 -5.82 2.79 -15.58
CA LEU A 151 -6.48 3.98 -15.05
C LEU A 151 -5.55 5.19 -15.11
N ARG A 152 -4.30 5.08 -14.65
CA ARG A 152 -3.31 6.15 -14.73
C ARG A 152 -3.10 6.65 -16.16
N ARG A 153 -2.93 5.74 -17.12
CA ARG A 153 -2.76 6.10 -18.55
C ARG A 153 -3.98 6.83 -19.13
N VAL A 154 -5.19 6.39 -18.80
CA VAL A 154 -6.43 7.03 -19.26
C VAL A 154 -6.57 8.44 -18.68
N LEU A 155 -6.08 8.66 -17.47
CA LEU A 155 -6.06 9.99 -16.83
C LEU A 155 -4.91 10.89 -17.31
N GLY A 156 -4.00 10.37 -18.14
CA GLY A 156 -2.81 11.12 -18.56
C GLY A 156 -1.73 11.22 -17.47
N ASN A 157 -1.87 10.47 -16.38
CA ASN A 157 -0.91 10.47 -15.28
C ASN A 157 0.34 9.65 -15.66
N GLY A 158 1.52 10.02 -15.09
CA GLY A 158 2.75 9.25 -15.22
C GLY A 158 2.63 7.83 -14.63
N GLU A 159 3.63 6.98 -14.85
CA GLU A 159 3.59 5.58 -14.43
C GLU A 159 3.37 5.39 -12.93
N ALA A 160 3.95 6.26 -12.11
CA ALA A 160 3.78 6.25 -10.65
C ALA A 160 3.47 7.64 -10.11
N ALA A 161 2.69 7.71 -9.04
CA ALA A 161 2.49 8.92 -8.27
C ALA A 161 3.78 9.28 -7.51
N MET A 162 4.09 10.56 -7.39
CA MET A 162 5.18 11.02 -6.54
C MET A 162 4.85 10.70 -5.07
N ASN A 163 5.79 10.10 -4.35
CA ASN A 163 5.64 9.87 -2.92
C ASN A 163 6.31 11.03 -2.16
N VAL A 164 5.55 11.76 -1.37
CA VAL A 164 6.03 12.86 -0.53
C VAL A 164 6.02 12.45 0.92
N VAL A 165 7.19 12.39 1.53
CA VAL A 165 7.34 12.10 2.96
C VAL A 165 7.48 13.39 3.74
N VAL A 166 6.56 13.64 4.66
CA VAL A 166 6.58 14.84 5.53
C VAL A 166 7.28 14.50 6.84
N SER A 167 8.31 15.29 7.18
CA SER A 167 9.06 15.11 8.43
C SER A 167 9.53 16.45 8.99
N ALA A 168 9.06 16.83 10.15
CA ALA A 168 9.53 18.06 10.81
C ALA A 168 11.03 18.02 11.13
N THR A 169 11.57 16.88 11.51
CA THR A 169 12.94 16.74 12.00
C THR A 169 13.96 16.34 10.94
N GLY A 170 13.51 15.83 9.76
CA GLY A 170 14.38 15.24 8.75
C GLY A 170 15.14 13.99 9.24
N ASN A 171 14.67 13.32 10.28
CA ASN A 171 15.25 12.07 10.73
C ASN A 171 14.69 10.90 9.91
N ILE A 172 15.15 10.79 8.67
CA ILE A 172 14.70 9.81 7.68
C ILE A 172 15.92 9.01 7.20
N ASP A 173 15.75 7.70 7.02
CA ASP A 173 16.76 6.86 6.37
C ASP A 173 16.52 6.90 4.84
N LEU A 174 17.47 7.46 4.10
CA LEU A 174 17.40 7.59 2.64
C LEU A 174 17.64 6.26 1.90
N ARG A 175 18.03 5.20 2.60
CA ARG A 175 18.21 3.84 2.04
C ARG A 175 16.88 3.09 1.93
N LEU A 176 15.80 3.59 2.53
CA LEU A 176 14.49 2.95 2.46
C LEU A 176 13.99 2.85 1.03
N PRO A 177 13.24 1.79 0.68
CA PRO A 177 12.79 1.52 -0.69
C PRO A 177 12.07 2.68 -1.37
N VAL A 178 11.30 3.48 -0.64
CA VAL A 178 10.61 4.65 -1.19
C VAL A 178 11.58 5.66 -1.83
N PHE A 179 12.84 5.73 -1.33
CA PHE A 179 13.86 6.64 -1.88
C PHE A 179 14.87 5.93 -2.76
N ALA A 180 15.20 4.67 -2.49
CA ALA A 180 16.31 3.96 -3.09
C ALA A 180 15.92 3.02 -4.24
N SER A 181 14.65 2.57 -4.31
CA SER A 181 14.23 1.57 -5.31
C SER A 181 14.09 2.10 -6.74
N GLY A 182 13.91 3.40 -6.92
CA GLY A 182 13.57 3.99 -8.22
C GLY A 182 12.15 3.67 -8.74
N LEU A 183 11.32 3.00 -7.94
CA LEU A 183 9.95 2.62 -8.31
C LEU A 183 9.00 3.82 -8.40
N VAL A 184 9.29 4.90 -7.68
CA VAL A 184 8.48 6.12 -7.63
C VAL A 184 9.39 7.35 -7.59
N PRO A 185 8.98 8.49 -8.13
CA PRO A 185 9.56 9.77 -7.75
C PRO A 185 9.32 10.02 -6.26
N ALA A 186 10.34 10.40 -5.50
CA ALA A 186 10.22 10.63 -4.08
C ALA A 186 10.71 12.02 -3.68
N LEU A 187 10.00 12.67 -2.76
CA LEU A 187 10.31 13.99 -2.22
C LEU A 187 10.20 13.97 -0.69
N ILE A 188 11.06 14.70 -0.01
CA ILE A 188 10.95 14.95 1.42
C ILE A 188 10.56 16.41 1.64
N LEU A 189 9.40 16.62 2.27
CA LEU A 189 8.97 17.92 2.74
C LEU A 189 9.36 18.07 4.22
N THR A 190 10.21 19.05 4.53
CA THR A 190 10.76 19.18 5.87
C THR A 190 11.04 20.65 6.23
N THR A 191 11.32 20.90 7.50
CA THR A 191 11.75 22.22 8.00
C THR A 191 13.19 22.54 7.56
N PRO A 192 13.63 23.82 7.61
CA PRO A 192 15.03 24.18 7.37
C PRO A 192 16.02 23.44 8.28
N ALA A 193 15.64 23.15 9.52
CA ALA A 193 16.46 22.35 10.44
C ALA A 193 16.54 20.88 10.01
N GLY A 194 15.42 20.31 9.56
CA GLY A 194 15.36 18.97 8.99
C GLY A 194 16.19 18.84 7.72
N ALA A 195 16.12 19.84 6.84
CA ALA A 195 16.89 19.87 5.61
C ALA A 195 18.41 19.86 5.88
N ARG A 196 18.87 20.69 6.85
CA ARG A 196 20.28 20.69 7.29
C ARG A 196 20.73 19.32 7.83
N ARG A 197 19.85 18.62 8.55
CA ARG A 197 20.15 17.27 9.06
C ARG A 197 20.28 16.26 7.93
N LEU A 198 19.37 16.29 6.96
CA LEU A 198 19.40 15.42 5.77
C LEU A 198 20.65 15.67 4.93
N GLY A 199 21.04 16.94 4.70
CA GLY A 199 22.22 17.29 3.92
C GLY A 199 23.54 16.76 4.50
N LYS A 200 23.63 16.57 5.82
CA LYS A 200 24.78 15.93 6.50
C LYS A 200 24.86 14.41 6.32
N ARG A 201 23.79 13.79 5.83
CA ARG A 201 23.66 12.33 5.66
C ARG A 201 23.71 11.88 4.19
N ARG A 202 23.98 12.81 3.25
CA ARG A 202 24.24 12.41 1.87
C ARG A 202 25.56 11.64 1.84
N PRO A 203 25.56 10.44 1.21
CA PRO A 203 26.79 9.68 1.00
C PRO A 203 27.76 10.45 0.11
#